data_a5fdb10cfd5becc21bee8f03dac622bd
#
_entry.id   a5fdb10cfd5becc21bee8f03dac622bd
#
_cell.length_a   1.000
_cell.length_b   1.000
_cell.length_c   1.000
_cell.angle_alpha   90.00
_cell.angle_beta   90.00
_cell.angle_gamma   90.00
#
_symmetry.space_group_name_H-M   'P 1'
#
loop_
_entity.id
_entity.type
_entity.pdbx_description
1 polymer ?
#
loop_
_entity_poly.entity_id
_entity_poly.type
_entity_poly.pdbx_seq_one_letter_code
_entity_poly.pdbx_strand_id
1 'polypeptide(L)'
;MILVEKKKLWKDIKKCFLNSKGRFISIFCLMMLGSFALVGLKVTGPDMRETGLHYFEDLNLSDITVIGDYGIDENNQAAINQLSGTSKIEYGYLKDVEIKDTTDSIRLFSNPDTISKYELTAGKHAEKDDEIVLSDTYKSQYHIGDTLKVTEKESAGTKVLKKHTFKIVGFAKSPEFLSSSQQPPVQLVV
;
A
#
# COMPACT_ATOMS: atom_id res chain seq x y z
N MET A 1 -23.45 39.94 54.03
CA MET A 1 -24.62 39.84 53.12
C MET A 1 -24.27 39.11 51.78
N ILE A 2 -23.16 39.41 51.15
CA ILE A 2 -22.75 38.82 49.81
C ILE A 2 -22.50 37.30 49.84
N LEU A 3 -22.00 36.70 50.93
CA LEU A 3 -21.68 35.27 51.03
C LEU A 3 -22.94 34.38 51.19
N VAL A 4 -24.03 34.89 51.75
CA VAL A 4 -25.30 34.17 51.89
C VAL A 4 -26.04 34.11 50.56
N GLU A 5 -25.96 35.15 49.71
CA GLU A 5 -26.53 35.16 48.39
C GLU A 5 -25.82 34.14 47.46
N LYS A 6 -24.50 34.05 47.52
CA LYS A 6 -23.75 33.04 46.73
C LYS A 6 -24.16 31.61 47.09
N LYS A 7 -24.35 31.29 48.34
CA LYS A 7 -24.81 29.94 48.77
C LYS A 7 -26.23 29.62 48.28
N LYS A 8 -27.16 30.59 48.28
CA LYS A 8 -28.49 30.42 47.69
C LYS A 8 -28.45 30.21 46.21
N LEU A 9 -27.67 31.00 45.47
CA LEU A 9 -27.49 30.89 44.01
C LEU A 9 -26.96 29.52 43.65
N TRP A 10 -25.96 28.98 44.37
CA TRP A 10 -25.43 27.63 44.09
C TRP A 10 -26.46 26.51 44.39
N LYS A 11 -27.33 26.67 45.38
CA LYS A 11 -28.43 25.74 45.66
C LYS A 11 -29.48 25.77 44.57
N ASP A 12 -29.81 26.92 44.04
CA ASP A 12 -30.80 27.08 42.98
C ASP A 12 -30.25 26.54 41.65
N ILE A 13 -28.99 26.77 41.34
CA ILE A 13 -28.32 26.20 40.18
C ILE A 13 -28.31 24.66 40.27
N LYS A 14 -27.94 24.07 41.42
CA LYS A 14 -28.00 22.62 41.63
C LYS A 14 -29.42 22.06 41.48
N LYS A 15 -30.43 22.75 41.97
CA LYS A 15 -31.83 22.33 41.86
C LYS A 15 -32.35 22.38 40.41
N CYS A 16 -31.99 23.42 39.66
CA CYS A 16 -32.27 23.52 38.22
C CYS A 16 -31.58 22.40 37.43
N PHE A 17 -30.34 22.08 37.76
CA PHE A 17 -29.58 20.99 37.17
C PHE A 17 -30.24 19.63 37.42
N LEU A 18 -30.65 19.37 38.67
CA LEU A 18 -31.26 18.11 39.06
C LEU A 18 -32.66 17.92 38.48
N ASN A 19 -33.41 18.99 38.23
CA ASN A 19 -34.74 18.94 37.62
C ASN A 19 -34.71 18.85 36.08
N SER A 20 -33.60 19.24 35.46
CA SER A 20 -33.46 19.27 33.96
C SER A 20 -32.35 18.36 33.45
N LYS A 21 -32.07 17.25 34.15
CA LYS A 21 -30.97 16.31 33.84
C LYS A 21 -30.98 15.86 32.37
N GLY A 22 -32.14 15.50 31.85
CA GLY A 22 -32.27 15.02 30.47
C GLY A 22 -31.84 16.07 29.41
N ARG A 23 -32.28 17.33 29.60
CA ARG A 23 -31.93 18.43 28.71
C ARG A 23 -30.43 18.74 28.77
N PHE A 24 -29.85 18.67 29.94
CA PHE A 24 -28.43 18.93 30.18
C PHE A 24 -27.55 17.83 29.54
N ILE A 25 -27.92 16.58 29.76
CA ILE A 25 -27.24 15.41 29.17
C ILE A 25 -27.32 15.46 27.64
N SER A 26 -28.48 15.81 27.09
CA SER A 26 -28.62 15.92 25.62
C SER A 26 -27.69 16.98 25.03
N ILE A 27 -27.61 18.17 25.64
CA ILE A 27 -26.71 19.23 25.17
C ILE A 27 -25.25 18.81 25.32
N PHE A 28 -24.91 18.20 26.44
CA PHE A 28 -23.55 17.69 26.71
C PHE A 28 -23.14 16.62 25.69
N CYS A 29 -24.01 15.64 25.41
CA CYS A 29 -23.76 14.61 24.43
C CYS A 29 -23.61 15.21 23.00
N LEU A 30 -24.40 16.23 22.66
CA LEU A 30 -24.29 16.91 21.37
C LEU A 30 -22.95 17.62 21.22
N MET A 31 -22.52 18.34 22.25
CA MET A 31 -21.23 19.04 22.27
C MET A 31 -20.06 18.06 22.26
N MET A 32 -20.17 16.96 22.99
CA MET A 32 -19.18 15.88 23.03
C MET A 32 -19.04 15.22 21.67
N LEU A 33 -20.16 14.89 20.99
CA LEU A 33 -20.15 14.32 19.65
C LEU A 33 -19.53 15.29 18.62
N GLY A 34 -19.88 16.57 18.68
CA GLY A 34 -19.29 17.57 17.80
C GLY A 34 -17.79 17.74 18.00
N SER A 35 -17.34 17.80 19.24
CA SER A 35 -15.91 17.87 19.56
C SER A 35 -15.16 16.60 19.15
N PHE A 36 -15.73 15.43 19.38
CA PHE A 36 -15.15 14.15 18.99
C PHE A 36 -14.99 14.03 17.47
N ALA A 37 -16.05 14.41 16.72
CA ALA A 37 -16.00 14.40 15.25
C ALA A 37 -14.94 15.36 14.71
N LEU A 38 -14.86 16.59 15.24
CA LEU A 38 -13.86 17.57 14.82
C LEU A 38 -12.42 17.11 15.08
N VAL A 39 -12.16 16.59 16.29
CA VAL A 39 -10.83 16.09 16.66
C VAL A 39 -10.49 14.86 15.83
N GLY A 40 -11.43 13.91 15.68
CA GLY A 40 -11.22 12.71 14.89
C GLY A 40 -10.83 13.03 13.44
N LEU A 41 -11.59 13.90 12.78
CA LEU A 41 -11.30 14.31 11.41
C LEU A 41 -9.95 15.04 11.28
N LYS A 42 -9.60 15.85 12.26
CA LYS A 42 -8.34 16.62 12.25
C LYS A 42 -7.11 15.74 12.43
N VAL A 43 -7.20 14.67 13.23
CA VAL A 43 -6.10 13.76 13.51
C VAL A 43 -5.92 12.71 12.42
N THR A 44 -7.01 12.26 11.80
CA THR A 44 -6.96 11.20 10.77
C THR A 44 -6.03 11.53 9.60
N GLY A 45 -6.01 12.78 9.13
CA GLY A 45 -5.18 13.17 7.99
C GLY A 45 -3.67 13.03 8.26
N PRO A 46 -3.13 13.64 9.33
CA PRO A 46 -1.74 13.47 9.72
C PRO A 46 -1.35 12.00 9.97
N ASP A 47 -2.18 11.24 10.71
CA ASP A 47 -1.90 9.85 11.04
C ASP A 47 -1.83 8.95 9.80
N MET A 48 -2.76 9.14 8.85
CA MET A 48 -2.72 8.41 7.57
C MET A 48 -1.45 8.72 6.77
N ARG A 49 -1.05 10.00 6.76
CA ARG A 49 0.17 10.41 6.07
C ARG A 49 1.42 9.83 6.72
N GLU A 50 1.51 9.89 8.03
CA GLU A 50 2.64 9.34 8.79
C GLU A 50 2.75 7.83 8.60
N THR A 51 1.65 7.10 8.73
CA THR A 51 1.60 5.65 8.48
C THR A 51 2.02 5.31 7.05
N GLY A 52 1.57 6.09 6.05
CA GLY A 52 1.96 5.90 4.67
C GLY A 52 3.46 6.15 4.44
N LEU A 53 4.01 7.21 5.02
CA LEU A 53 5.44 7.52 4.90
C LEU A 53 6.30 6.41 5.53
N HIS A 54 5.97 5.96 6.73
CA HIS A 54 6.68 4.85 7.37
C HIS A 54 6.63 3.57 6.53
N TYR A 55 5.47 3.24 5.95
CA TYR A 55 5.34 2.08 5.08
C TYR A 55 6.24 2.18 3.84
N PHE A 56 6.35 3.36 3.23
CA PHE A 56 7.23 3.59 2.08
C PHE A 56 8.71 3.59 2.45
N GLU A 57 9.06 4.13 3.61
CA GLU A 57 10.43 4.13 4.13
C GLU A 57 10.88 2.72 4.52
N ASP A 58 10.05 1.95 5.23
CA ASP A 58 10.36 0.59 5.68
C ASP A 58 10.60 -0.36 4.49
N LEU A 59 9.87 -0.18 3.41
CA LEU A 59 10.03 -0.96 2.19
C LEU A 59 10.98 -0.33 1.17
N ASN A 60 11.61 0.80 1.53
CA ASN A 60 12.58 1.51 0.71
C ASN A 60 12.07 1.78 -0.71
N LEU A 61 10.88 2.38 -0.79
CA LEU A 61 10.25 2.70 -2.09
C LEU A 61 11.16 3.58 -2.93
N SER A 62 11.28 3.29 -4.22
CA SER A 62 12.07 4.09 -5.16
C SER A 62 11.49 5.49 -5.32
N ASP A 63 12.33 6.52 -5.26
CA ASP A 63 11.94 7.91 -5.53
C ASP A 63 11.69 8.14 -7.03
N ILE A 64 12.47 7.43 -7.89
CA ILE A 64 12.41 7.58 -9.35
C ILE A 64 12.54 6.20 -9.99
N THR A 65 11.62 5.86 -10.87
CA THR A 65 11.69 4.67 -11.73
C THR A 65 11.83 5.09 -13.18
N VAL A 66 12.88 4.63 -13.83
CA VAL A 66 13.16 4.87 -15.26
C VAL A 66 12.89 3.60 -16.03
N ILE A 67 11.98 3.64 -16.99
CA ILE A 67 11.62 2.50 -17.84
C ILE A 67 12.05 2.80 -19.27
N GLY A 68 12.86 1.92 -19.85
CA GLY A 68 13.24 1.97 -21.25
C GLY A 68 12.41 0.98 -22.08
N ASP A 69 11.76 1.43 -23.13
CA ASP A 69 10.92 0.57 -24.02
C ASP A 69 11.71 -0.59 -24.64
N TYR A 70 12.99 -0.40 -24.88
CA TYR A 70 13.91 -1.39 -25.44
C TYR A 70 14.95 -1.89 -24.45
N GLY A 71 14.73 -1.62 -23.14
CA GLY A 71 15.68 -1.88 -22.09
C GLY A 71 16.69 -0.73 -21.90
N ILE A 72 17.58 -0.90 -20.93
CA ILE A 72 18.65 0.05 -20.58
C ILE A 72 19.98 -0.62 -20.91
N ASP A 73 20.68 -0.11 -21.92
CA ASP A 73 21.98 -0.62 -22.34
C ASP A 73 23.12 -0.20 -21.40
N GLU A 74 24.32 -0.74 -21.59
CA GLU A 74 25.49 -0.45 -20.75
C GLU A 74 25.88 1.04 -20.76
N ASN A 75 25.70 1.75 -21.89
CA ASN A 75 25.99 3.17 -21.99
C ASN A 75 25.00 4.00 -21.17
N ASN A 76 23.72 3.64 -21.23
CA ASN A 76 22.67 4.27 -20.44
C ASN A 76 22.86 3.99 -18.96
N GLN A 77 23.23 2.76 -18.58
CA GLN A 77 23.58 2.43 -17.20
C GLN A 77 24.77 3.25 -16.69
N ALA A 78 25.81 3.38 -17.52
CA ALA A 78 26.99 4.20 -17.18
C ALA A 78 26.61 5.67 -16.97
N ALA A 79 25.71 6.21 -17.81
CA ALA A 79 25.22 7.59 -17.68
C ALA A 79 24.38 7.77 -16.41
N ILE A 80 23.49 6.81 -16.11
CA ILE A 80 22.67 6.83 -14.88
C ILE A 80 23.54 6.75 -13.63
N ASN A 81 24.56 5.88 -13.62
CA ASN A 81 25.48 5.71 -12.51
C ASN A 81 26.34 6.96 -12.22
N GLN A 82 26.48 7.87 -13.18
CA GLN A 82 27.20 9.13 -13.06
C GLN A 82 26.33 10.28 -12.55
N LEU A 83 25.01 10.09 -12.40
CA LEU A 83 24.12 11.14 -11.91
C LEU A 83 24.50 11.51 -10.46
N SER A 84 24.69 12.80 -10.24
CA SER A 84 24.91 13.33 -8.90
C SER A 84 23.60 13.42 -8.12
N GLY A 85 23.63 13.04 -6.84
CA GLY A 85 22.44 13.10 -5.96
C GLY A 85 21.67 11.78 -5.85
N THR A 86 22.10 10.73 -6.53
CA THR A 86 21.57 9.38 -6.34
C THR A 86 22.29 8.69 -5.18
N SER A 87 21.53 8.11 -4.25
CA SER A 87 22.10 7.37 -3.12
C SER A 87 22.21 5.87 -3.44
N LYS A 88 21.23 5.33 -4.17
CA LYS A 88 21.17 3.92 -4.55
C LYS A 88 20.53 3.78 -5.92
N ILE A 89 21.04 2.86 -6.72
CA ILE A 89 20.50 2.51 -8.04
C ILE A 89 20.35 1.00 -8.07
N GLU A 90 19.19 0.53 -8.50
CA GLU A 90 18.91 -0.89 -8.69
C GLU A 90 18.32 -1.08 -10.09
N TYR A 91 18.81 -2.08 -10.81
CA TYR A 91 18.32 -2.43 -12.13
C TYR A 91 17.46 -3.67 -12.03
N GLY A 92 16.32 -3.64 -12.69
CA GLY A 92 15.38 -4.75 -12.72
C GLY A 92 14.73 -4.91 -14.08
N TYR A 93 13.91 -5.92 -14.22
CA TYR A 93 13.14 -6.20 -15.40
C TYR A 93 11.66 -6.10 -15.08
N LEU A 94 10.90 -5.56 -16.02
CA LEU A 94 9.46 -5.59 -15.95
C LEU A 94 8.88 -6.06 -17.28
N LYS A 95 7.82 -6.85 -17.27
CA LYS A 95 7.13 -7.33 -18.47
C LYS A 95 5.65 -7.53 -18.21
N ASP A 96 4.82 -6.98 -19.09
CA ASP A 96 3.39 -7.25 -19.09
C ASP A 96 3.12 -8.56 -19.84
N VAL A 97 2.35 -9.45 -19.19
CA VAL A 97 1.97 -10.77 -19.71
C VAL A 97 0.50 -11.03 -19.44
N GLU A 98 -0.06 -12.01 -20.13
CA GLU A 98 -1.42 -12.49 -19.90
C GLU A 98 -1.38 -13.83 -19.18
N ILE A 99 -2.29 -14.02 -18.24
CA ILE A 99 -2.50 -15.32 -17.61
C ILE A 99 -3.16 -16.23 -18.66
N LYS A 100 -2.56 -17.38 -18.90
CA LYS A 100 -3.09 -18.34 -19.87
C LYS A 100 -4.52 -18.75 -19.49
N ASP A 101 -5.37 -18.85 -20.50
CA ASP A 101 -6.77 -19.23 -20.39
C ASP A 101 -7.67 -18.21 -19.65
N THR A 102 -7.15 -16.99 -19.44
CA THR A 102 -7.92 -15.84 -18.93
C THR A 102 -7.65 -14.60 -19.81
N THR A 103 -8.41 -13.53 -19.56
CA THR A 103 -8.17 -12.20 -20.18
C THR A 103 -7.37 -11.27 -19.27
N ASP A 104 -6.91 -11.77 -18.12
CA ASP A 104 -6.22 -10.97 -17.14
C ASP A 104 -4.79 -10.70 -17.55
N SER A 105 -4.46 -9.43 -17.66
CA SER A 105 -3.08 -8.98 -17.90
C SER A 105 -2.42 -8.67 -16.56
N ILE A 106 -1.22 -9.17 -16.40
CA ILE A 106 -0.42 -9.00 -15.17
C ILE A 106 0.95 -8.47 -15.53
N ARG A 107 1.57 -7.77 -14.60
CA ARG A 107 2.91 -7.24 -14.74
C ARG A 107 3.88 -8.06 -13.89
N LEU A 108 4.88 -8.62 -14.54
CA LEU A 108 5.97 -9.34 -13.87
C LEU A 108 7.11 -8.38 -13.59
N PHE A 109 7.69 -8.48 -12.41
CA PHE A 109 8.90 -7.76 -12.00
C PHE A 109 9.96 -8.75 -11.58
N SER A 110 11.21 -8.39 -11.80
CA SER A 110 12.31 -9.08 -11.15
C SER A 110 12.24 -8.88 -9.63
N ASN A 111 12.71 -9.87 -8.88
CA ASN A 111 12.73 -9.79 -7.42
C ASN A 111 13.61 -8.61 -6.98
N PRO A 112 13.07 -7.64 -6.22
CA PRO A 112 13.86 -6.52 -5.77
C PRO A 112 14.82 -6.95 -4.66
N ASP A 113 16.05 -6.44 -4.71
CA ASP A 113 17.08 -6.76 -3.74
C ASP A 113 17.04 -5.78 -2.54
N THR A 114 17.06 -4.48 -2.83
CA THR A 114 17.15 -3.46 -1.80
C THR A 114 16.14 -2.33 -1.92
N ILE A 115 15.68 -2.00 -3.13
CA ILE A 115 14.75 -0.91 -3.43
C ILE A 115 13.38 -1.49 -3.75
N SER A 116 12.32 -0.81 -3.33
CA SER A 116 10.93 -1.23 -3.57
C SER A 116 10.63 -2.65 -3.10
N LYS A 117 11.06 -2.99 -1.90
CA LYS A 117 10.79 -4.29 -1.29
C LYS A 117 9.30 -4.51 -1.11
N TYR A 118 8.91 -5.78 -1.03
CA TYR A 118 7.54 -6.17 -0.77
C TYR A 118 7.40 -6.90 0.58
N GLU A 119 6.23 -6.76 1.16
CA GLU A 119 5.86 -7.43 2.41
C GLU A 119 5.11 -8.73 2.11
N LEU A 120 5.65 -9.87 2.56
CA LEU A 120 4.95 -11.15 2.46
C LEU A 120 3.75 -11.18 3.40
N THR A 121 2.59 -11.52 2.86
CA THR A 121 1.36 -11.72 3.62
C THR A 121 1.06 -13.22 3.84
N ALA A 122 1.66 -14.09 3.03
CA ALA A 122 1.62 -15.54 3.20
C ALA A 122 2.73 -16.22 2.36
N GLY A 123 3.20 -17.38 2.80
CA GLY A 123 4.19 -18.18 2.08
C GLY A 123 5.63 -17.75 2.32
N LYS A 124 6.45 -17.84 1.30
CA LYS A 124 7.88 -17.50 1.32
C LYS A 124 8.27 -16.65 0.12
N HIS A 125 9.46 -16.03 0.19
CA HIS A 125 10.06 -15.36 -0.98
C HIS A 125 10.38 -16.36 -2.08
N ALA A 126 10.30 -15.91 -3.34
CA ALA A 126 10.76 -16.69 -4.47
C ALA A 126 12.30 -16.77 -4.44
N GLU A 127 12.84 -17.96 -4.58
CA GLU A 127 14.28 -18.25 -4.55
C GLU A 127 14.77 -18.86 -5.87
N LYS A 128 13.84 -19.31 -6.71
CA LYS A 128 14.14 -19.99 -7.97
C LYS A 128 13.45 -19.30 -9.13
N ASP A 129 14.05 -19.39 -10.30
CA ASP A 129 13.53 -18.80 -11.56
C ASP A 129 12.14 -19.32 -11.99
N ASP A 130 11.60 -20.36 -11.35
CA ASP A 130 10.28 -20.92 -11.61
C ASP A 130 9.31 -20.68 -10.45
N GLU A 131 9.72 -19.92 -9.44
CA GLU A 131 8.89 -19.52 -8.33
C GLU A 131 8.36 -18.09 -8.54
N ILE A 132 7.13 -17.84 -8.08
CA ILE A 132 6.50 -16.53 -8.17
C ILE A 132 5.77 -16.19 -6.87
N VAL A 133 5.85 -14.92 -6.49
CA VAL A 133 5.04 -14.33 -5.42
C VAL A 133 3.96 -13.47 -6.06
N LEU A 134 2.71 -13.76 -5.77
CA LEU A 134 1.57 -13.03 -6.30
C LEU A 134 1.15 -11.87 -5.39
N SER A 135 0.48 -10.88 -5.98
CA SER A 135 -0.21 -9.87 -5.21
C SER A 135 -1.28 -10.50 -4.29
N ASP A 136 -1.44 -9.94 -3.11
CA ASP A 136 -2.43 -10.34 -2.11
C ASP A 136 -3.87 -10.37 -2.63
N THR A 137 -4.17 -9.60 -3.67
CA THR A 137 -5.47 -9.56 -4.35
C THR A 137 -5.86 -10.89 -5.00
N TYR A 138 -4.87 -11.73 -5.33
CA TYR A 138 -5.11 -13.04 -5.96
C TYR A 138 -5.31 -14.20 -4.97
N LYS A 139 -5.25 -13.96 -3.67
CA LYS A 139 -5.47 -14.98 -2.64
C LYS A 139 -6.84 -15.69 -2.72
N SER A 140 -7.84 -15.02 -3.29
CA SER A 140 -9.16 -15.62 -3.47
C SER A 140 -9.23 -16.58 -4.67
N GLN A 141 -8.30 -16.48 -5.61
CA GLN A 141 -8.30 -17.23 -6.86
C GLN A 141 -7.24 -18.32 -6.90
N TYR A 142 -6.10 -18.12 -6.23
CA TYR A 142 -4.95 -19.02 -6.27
C TYR A 142 -4.50 -19.41 -4.86
N HIS A 143 -3.85 -20.57 -4.77
CA HIS A 143 -3.27 -21.09 -3.54
C HIS A 143 -1.77 -21.28 -3.66
N ILE A 144 -1.06 -21.27 -2.53
CA ILE A 144 0.37 -21.59 -2.50
C ILE A 144 0.57 -23.03 -2.97
N GLY A 145 1.47 -23.21 -3.94
CA GLY A 145 1.73 -24.49 -4.58
C GLY A 145 1.09 -24.65 -5.95
N ASP A 146 0.11 -23.81 -6.30
CA ASP A 146 -0.50 -23.81 -7.61
C ASP A 146 0.50 -23.38 -8.68
N THR A 147 0.18 -23.72 -9.93
CA THR A 147 1.01 -23.39 -11.09
C THR A 147 0.33 -22.32 -11.92
N LEU A 148 1.00 -21.19 -12.07
CA LEU A 148 0.59 -20.09 -12.94
C LEU A 148 1.24 -20.22 -14.30
N LYS A 149 0.44 -20.22 -15.37
CA LYS A 149 0.95 -20.19 -16.76
C LYS A 149 0.68 -18.82 -17.35
N VAL A 150 1.71 -18.24 -17.97
CA VAL A 150 1.63 -16.91 -18.59
C VAL A 150 1.95 -17.00 -20.08
N THR A 151 1.44 -16.03 -20.82
CA THR A 151 1.68 -15.89 -22.27
C THR A 151 2.09 -14.45 -22.57
N GLU A 152 3.14 -14.27 -23.34
CA GLU A 152 3.55 -12.94 -23.81
C GLU A 152 2.66 -12.54 -25.00
N LYS A 153 2.21 -11.27 -25.03
CA LYS A 153 1.49 -10.73 -26.19
C LYS A 153 2.39 -10.71 -27.43
N GLU A 154 1.94 -11.25 -28.53
CA GLU A 154 2.69 -11.28 -29.79
C GLU A 154 3.01 -9.87 -30.32
N SER A 155 2.20 -8.86 -29.97
CA SER A 155 2.40 -7.47 -30.39
C SER A 155 3.53 -6.75 -29.64
N ALA A 156 4.10 -7.33 -28.61
CA ALA A 156 5.10 -6.69 -27.74
C ALA A 156 6.57 -6.98 -28.15
N GLY A 157 6.81 -7.42 -29.38
CA GLY A 157 8.17 -7.69 -29.86
C GLY A 157 8.71 -9.06 -29.46
N THR A 158 10.02 -9.18 -29.31
CA THR A 158 10.70 -10.45 -29.04
C THR A 158 10.25 -11.08 -27.73
N LYS A 159 10.01 -12.39 -27.74
CA LYS A 159 9.78 -13.14 -26.49
C LYS A 159 11.01 -13.02 -25.59
N VAL A 160 10.82 -12.52 -24.40
CA VAL A 160 11.92 -12.22 -23.45
C VAL A 160 11.93 -13.21 -22.29
N LEU A 161 10.78 -13.75 -21.93
CA LEU A 161 10.69 -14.70 -20.81
C LEU A 161 11.30 -16.05 -21.18
N LYS A 162 12.24 -16.50 -20.36
CA LYS A 162 12.82 -17.84 -20.48
C LYS A 162 11.84 -18.94 -20.04
N LYS A 163 10.99 -18.65 -19.07
CA LYS A 163 9.98 -19.57 -18.52
C LYS A 163 8.60 -18.92 -18.60
N HIS A 164 7.59 -19.74 -18.87
CA HIS A 164 6.19 -19.33 -18.99
C HIS A 164 5.30 -20.04 -17.96
N THR A 165 5.91 -20.77 -17.07
CA THR A 165 5.21 -21.56 -16.04
C THR A 165 5.91 -21.34 -14.73
N PHE A 166 5.17 -20.88 -13.73
CA PHE A 166 5.69 -20.51 -12.43
C PHE A 166 4.90 -21.20 -11.33
N LYS A 167 5.58 -21.59 -10.27
CA LYS A 167 4.97 -22.13 -9.05
C LYS A 167 4.73 -20.99 -8.07
N ILE A 168 3.51 -20.84 -7.58
CA ILE A 168 3.14 -19.84 -6.59
C ILE A 168 3.70 -20.27 -5.23
N VAL A 169 4.58 -19.46 -4.65
CA VAL A 169 5.24 -19.74 -3.36
C VAL A 169 4.83 -18.79 -2.25
N GLY A 170 4.19 -17.68 -2.59
CA GLY A 170 3.75 -16.70 -1.61
C GLY A 170 2.80 -15.66 -2.17
N PHE A 171 2.28 -14.85 -1.26
CA PHE A 171 1.49 -13.67 -1.56
C PHE A 171 2.10 -12.47 -0.85
N ALA A 172 2.08 -11.31 -1.50
CA ALA A 172 2.71 -10.10 -0.99
C ALA A 172 1.91 -8.84 -1.27
N LYS A 173 2.23 -7.79 -0.50
CA LYS A 173 1.88 -6.40 -0.76
C LYS A 173 3.13 -5.63 -1.11
N SER A 174 3.05 -4.76 -2.10
CA SER A 174 4.16 -3.90 -2.49
C SER A 174 3.71 -2.43 -2.45
N PRO A 175 4.56 -1.52 -1.97
CA PRO A 175 4.27 -0.09 -1.96
C PRO A 175 4.23 0.50 -3.37
N GLU A 176 4.95 -0.10 -4.31
CA GLU A 176 4.99 0.33 -5.71
C GLU A 176 3.65 0.10 -6.41
N PHE A 177 2.84 -0.82 -5.91
CA PHE A 177 1.57 -1.23 -6.50
C PHE A 177 0.46 -1.27 -5.47
N LEU A 178 0.15 -0.14 -4.92
CA LEU A 178 -1.09 0.02 -4.17
C LEU A 178 -2.25 -0.25 -5.14
N SER A 179 -3.04 -1.26 -4.85
CA SER A 179 -4.16 -1.72 -5.67
C SER A 179 -5.09 -0.56 -6.03
N SER A 180 -4.83 0.09 -7.15
CA SER A 180 -5.83 0.91 -7.78
C SER A 180 -6.60 0.02 -8.74
N SER A 181 -7.91 0.14 -8.75
CA SER A 181 -8.81 -0.59 -9.63
C SER A 181 -8.58 -0.35 -11.14
N GLN A 182 -7.51 0.32 -11.49
CA GLN A 182 -7.15 0.70 -12.87
C GLN A 182 -5.78 0.19 -13.33
N GLN A 183 -5.00 -0.48 -12.47
CA GLN A 183 -3.72 -1.06 -12.89
C GLN A 183 -3.76 -2.58 -12.80
N PRO A 184 -3.17 -3.29 -13.79
CA PRO A 184 -3.07 -4.73 -13.72
C PRO A 184 -2.33 -5.13 -12.43
N PRO A 185 -2.80 -6.15 -11.74
CA PRO A 185 -2.18 -6.60 -10.50
C PRO A 185 -0.76 -7.05 -10.77
N VAL A 186 0.11 -6.71 -9.85
CA VAL A 186 1.55 -6.88 -9.96
C VAL A 186 2.01 -8.17 -9.35
N GLN A 187 3.01 -8.76 -9.98
CA GLN A 187 3.61 -10.01 -9.53
C GLN A 187 5.12 -9.96 -9.64
N LEU A 188 5.78 -10.63 -8.73
CA LEU A 188 7.23 -10.68 -8.62
C LEU A 188 7.72 -12.05 -9.06
N VAL A 189 8.75 -12.05 -9.89
CA VAL A 189 9.43 -13.27 -10.39
C VAL A 189 10.92 -13.16 -10.05
N VAL A 190 11.53 -14.26 -9.65
CA VAL A 190 12.98 -14.38 -9.50
C VAL A 190 13.67 -14.63 -10.83
#